data_6319b7966bff018ec8a4a89bee54357f
#
_entry.id   6319b7966bff018ec8a4a89bee54357f
#
_cell.length_a   1.000
_cell.length_b   1.000
_cell.length_c   1.000
_cell.angle_alpha   90.00
_cell.angle_beta   90.00
_cell.angle_gamma   90.00
#
_symmetry.space_group_name_H-M   'P 1'
#
loop_
_entity.id
_entity.type
_entity.pdbx_description
1 polymer ?
#
loop_
_entity_poly.entity_id
_entity_poly.type
_entity_poly.pdbx_seq_one_letter_code
_entity_poly.pdbx_strand_id
1 'polypeptide(L)' 'MYATDRGIEELLERRGEESVSVEWLAERLRMFVDLNPAFEDAVERVATFLARDDVDDE' A
#
# COMPACT_ATOMS: atom_id res chain seq x y z
N MET A 1 4.27 -3.43 19.41
CA MET A 1 4.07 -3.67 17.99
C MET A 1 2.83 -2.96 17.51
N TYR A 2 2.92 -2.32 16.36
CA TYR A 2 1.77 -1.62 15.81
C TYR A 2 0.88 -2.62 15.09
N ALA A 3 -0.39 -2.34 15.04
CA ALA A 3 -1.32 -3.20 14.33
C ALA A 3 -0.95 -3.34 12.86
N THR A 4 -0.38 -2.28 12.28
CA THR A 4 0.00 -2.32 10.88
C THR A 4 1.12 -3.31 10.62
N ASP A 5 1.94 -3.60 11.63
CA ASP A 5 3.03 -4.54 11.44
C ASP A 5 2.53 -5.91 11.08
N ARG A 6 1.40 -6.29 11.65
CA ARG A 6 0.85 -7.59 11.36
C ARG A 6 0.48 -7.73 9.88
N GLY A 7 -0.14 -6.70 9.33
CA GLY A 7 -0.50 -6.74 7.92
C GLY A 7 0.71 -6.73 7.03
N ILE A 8 1.71 -5.95 7.40
CA ILE A 8 2.93 -5.88 6.61
C ILE A 8 3.65 -7.22 6.64
N GLU A 9 3.68 -7.86 7.80
CA GLU A 9 4.32 -9.15 7.89
C GLU A 9 3.60 -10.20 7.08
N GLU A 10 2.29 -10.16 7.11
CA GLU A 10 1.54 -11.12 6.30
C GLU A 10 1.80 -10.90 4.82
N LEU A 11 1.88 -9.64 4.40
CA LEU A 11 2.16 -9.33 3.02
C LEU A 11 3.51 -9.91 2.60
N LEU A 12 4.52 -9.71 3.43
CA LEU A 12 5.84 -10.22 3.13
C LEU A 12 5.87 -11.73 3.11
N GLU A 13 5.11 -12.34 4.01
CA GLU A 13 5.09 -13.78 4.08
C GLU A 13 4.46 -14.40 2.86
N ARG A 14 3.39 -13.81 2.40
CA ARG A 14 2.64 -14.39 1.30
C ARG A 14 3.16 -13.99 -0.06
N ARG A 15 3.70 -12.80 -0.16
CA ARG A 15 4.10 -12.29 -1.46
C ARG A 15 5.47 -11.66 -1.47
N GLY A 16 6.28 -11.97 -0.49
CA GLY A 16 7.55 -11.28 -0.35
C GLY A 16 8.51 -11.50 -1.50
N GLU A 17 8.31 -12.59 -2.25
CA GLU A 17 9.20 -12.86 -3.35
C GLU A 17 8.60 -12.49 -4.69
N GLU A 18 7.44 -11.88 -4.69
CA GLU A 18 6.79 -11.50 -5.94
C GLU A 18 7.18 -10.10 -6.34
N SER A 19 7.21 -9.89 -7.63
CA SER A 19 7.33 -8.54 -8.16
C SER A 19 6.03 -8.19 -8.84
N VAL A 20 5.53 -7.00 -8.58
CA VAL A 20 4.27 -6.58 -9.18
C VAL A 20 4.47 -5.24 -9.85
N SER A 21 3.65 -4.96 -10.84
CA SER A 21 3.72 -3.69 -11.51
C SER A 21 3.04 -2.62 -10.65
N VAL A 22 3.42 -1.39 -10.88
CA VAL A 22 2.77 -0.28 -10.19
C VAL A 22 1.30 -0.20 -10.61
N GLU A 23 1.03 -0.58 -11.84
CA GLU A 23 -0.34 -0.59 -12.32
C GLU A 23 -1.19 -1.56 -11.52
N TRP A 24 -0.65 -2.74 -11.27
CA TRP A 24 -1.34 -3.73 -10.47
C TRP A 24 -1.60 -3.19 -9.07
N LEU A 25 -0.60 -2.57 -8.49
CA LEU A 25 -0.73 -2.03 -7.15
C LEU A 25 -1.80 -0.94 -7.11
N ALA A 26 -1.79 -0.06 -8.10
CA ALA A 26 -2.77 1.01 -8.13
C ALA A 26 -4.19 0.46 -8.18
N GLU A 27 -4.39 -0.59 -8.94
CA GLU A 27 -5.71 -1.17 -9.02
C GLU A 27 -6.11 -1.83 -7.72
N ARG A 28 -5.15 -2.45 -7.05
CA ARG A 28 -5.46 -3.05 -5.76
C ARG A 28 -5.87 -1.98 -4.74
N LEU A 29 -5.20 -0.86 -4.77
CA LEU A 29 -5.55 0.23 -3.87
C LEU A 29 -6.96 0.75 -4.16
N ARG A 30 -7.29 0.88 -5.44
CA ARG A 30 -8.64 1.31 -5.80
C ARG A 30 -9.67 0.32 -5.32
N MET A 31 -9.40 -0.96 -5.53
CA MET A 31 -10.32 -1.99 -5.11
C MET A 31 -10.55 -1.94 -3.61
N PHE A 32 -9.47 -1.72 -2.86
CA PHE A 32 -9.60 -1.64 -1.42
C PHE A 32 -10.51 -0.48 -1.02
N VAL A 33 -10.35 0.67 -1.67
CA VAL A 33 -11.18 1.82 -1.34
C VAL A 33 -12.64 1.56 -1.70
N ASP A 34 -12.87 0.87 -2.82
CA ASP A 34 -14.24 0.55 -3.19
C ASP A 34 -14.90 -0.30 -2.12
N LEU A 35 -14.16 -1.20 -1.53
CA LEU A 35 -14.71 -2.06 -0.49
C LEU A 35 -14.70 -1.40 0.88
N ASN A 36 -13.87 -0.40 1.05
CA ASN A 36 -13.70 0.27 2.34
C ASN A 36 -13.62 1.78 2.15
N PRO A 37 -14.74 2.40 1.78
CA PRO A 37 -14.68 3.84 1.44
C PRO A 37 -14.22 4.72 2.60
N ALA A 38 -14.33 4.24 3.80
CA ALA A 38 -13.91 5.05 4.93
C ALA A 38 -12.40 5.27 4.96
N PHE A 39 -11.65 4.48 4.20
CA PHE A 39 -10.20 4.60 4.20
C PHE A 39 -9.68 5.34 2.97
N GLU A 40 -10.54 6.02 2.27
CA GLU A 40 -10.13 6.69 1.06
C GLU A 40 -8.97 7.65 1.30
N ASP A 41 -9.06 8.46 2.35
CA ASP A 41 -8.00 9.41 2.66
C ASP A 41 -6.70 8.71 2.97
N ALA A 42 -6.77 7.66 3.76
CA ALA A 42 -5.56 6.95 4.14
C ALA A 42 -4.89 6.31 2.93
N VAL A 43 -5.70 5.73 2.05
CA VAL A 43 -5.15 5.09 0.87
C VAL A 43 -4.52 6.11 -0.05
N GLU A 44 -5.15 7.28 -0.17
CA GLU A 44 -4.56 8.31 -1.00
C GLU A 44 -3.21 8.72 -0.46
N ARG A 45 -3.07 8.82 0.85
CA ARG A 45 -1.80 9.19 1.44
C ARG A 45 -0.73 8.15 1.20
N VAL A 46 -1.12 6.88 1.28
CA VAL A 46 -0.18 5.82 1.01
C VAL A 46 0.27 5.87 -0.44
N ALA A 47 -0.67 6.05 -1.34
CA ALA A 47 -0.33 6.10 -2.76
C ALA A 47 0.61 7.26 -3.05
N THR A 48 0.33 8.42 -2.46
CA THR A 48 1.19 9.57 -2.67
C THR A 48 2.57 9.34 -2.09
N PHE A 49 2.61 8.70 -0.93
CA PHE A 49 3.89 8.39 -0.31
C PHE A 49 4.71 7.48 -1.21
N LEU A 50 4.08 6.49 -1.81
CA LEU A 50 4.79 5.58 -2.69
C LEU A 50 5.23 6.28 -3.97
N ALA A 51 4.40 7.19 -4.46
CA ALA A 51 4.76 7.91 -5.67
C ALA A 51 5.95 8.84 -5.45
N ARG A 52 6.15 9.25 -4.20
CA ARG A 52 7.22 10.17 -3.89
C ARG A 52 8.25 9.49 -3.01
N ASP A 53 8.71 8.36 -3.45
CA ASP A 53 9.62 7.62 -2.62
C ASP A 53 10.97 8.30 -2.54
N ASP A 54 11.16 9.37 -3.27
CA ASP A 54 12.38 10.13 -3.15
C ASP A 54 12.31 11.14 -2.05
N VAL A 55 11.28 11.11 -1.28
CA VAL A 55 11.08 12.07 -0.23
C VAL A 55 12.21 12.03 0.77
N ASP A 56 12.83 10.91 0.90
CA ASP A 56 13.87 10.82 1.88
C ASP A 56 15.10 11.54 1.46
N ASP A 57 15.12 12.02 0.27
CA ASP A 57 16.18 12.76 -0.13
C ASP A 57 16.27 14.01 0.52
N GLU A 58 15.57 14.39 0.86
CA GLU A 58 15.63 15.57 1.29
C GLU A 58 16.23 15.94 1.99
#